data_d7c95164b777dbfa3bc7e98a4100a431
#
_entry.id   d7c95164b777dbfa3bc7e98a4100a431
#
_cell.length_a   1.000
_cell.length_b   1.000
_cell.length_c   1.000
_cell.angle_alpha   90.00
_cell.angle_beta   90.00
_cell.angle_gamma   90.00
#
_symmetry.space_group_name_H-M   'P 1'
#
loop_
_entity.id
_entity.type
_entity.pdbx_description
1 polymer ?
#
loop_
_entity_poly.entity_id
_entity_poly.type
_entity_poly.pdbx_seq_one_letter_code
_entity_poly.pdbx_strand_id
1 'polypeptide(L)'
;MNKKNNTIWSARFKNQLSGFFQDIGSSLDIDKRLYAEDILASIIHVQMLSKQKIITTKQSKKIIIGLKKIKKEINKNQFKFNKKYEDIHLNIEKRLFSLIGKEAGYLHIARSRNDQVVTDFKLWIKNSNKLIINNINKIIKELVTKAEKNTSTVMPGFTHLKNAQTISFAHYLLACVEMLNRDKER
;
A
#
# COMPACT_ATOMS: atom_id res chain seq x y z
N MET A 1 -10.23 -14.36 -36.45
CA MET A 1 -9.65 -13.28 -35.60
C MET A 1 -9.16 -13.90 -34.31
N ASN A 2 -7.83 -14.06 -34.15
CA ASN A 2 -7.23 -14.65 -32.95
C ASN A 2 -7.48 -13.72 -31.74
N LYS A 3 -8.21 -14.20 -30.74
CA LYS A 3 -8.28 -13.54 -29.43
C LYS A 3 -6.89 -13.51 -28.85
N LYS A 4 -6.21 -12.34 -28.89
CA LYS A 4 -4.91 -12.14 -28.26
C LYS A 4 -5.06 -12.42 -26.77
N ASN A 5 -4.33 -13.40 -26.29
CA ASN A 5 -4.17 -13.70 -24.86
C ASN A 5 -3.69 -12.44 -24.13
N ASN A 6 -4.40 -12.04 -23.08
CA ASN A 6 -4.17 -10.77 -22.36
C ASN A 6 -3.16 -10.90 -21.18
N THR A 7 -2.41 -12.00 -21.11
CA THR A 7 -1.40 -12.22 -20.07
C THR A 7 -0.01 -11.77 -20.55
N ILE A 8 0.85 -11.37 -19.61
CA ILE A 8 2.24 -10.93 -19.88
C ILE A 8 3.03 -12.03 -20.62
N TRP A 9 2.70 -13.31 -20.39
CA TRP A 9 3.38 -14.49 -20.93
C TRP A 9 2.76 -15.03 -22.22
N SER A 10 1.73 -14.39 -22.76
CA SER A 10 0.91 -14.92 -23.85
C SER A 10 1.64 -15.14 -25.17
N ALA A 11 2.77 -14.49 -25.41
CA ALA A 11 3.52 -14.59 -26.65
C ALA A 11 4.21 -15.96 -26.86
N ARG A 12 4.47 -16.73 -25.78
CA ARG A 12 5.18 -18.02 -25.81
C ARG A 12 4.28 -19.24 -25.70
N PHE A 13 3.04 -19.07 -25.28
CA PHE A 13 2.11 -20.18 -25.03
C PHE A 13 1.01 -20.23 -26.09
N LYS A 14 0.80 -21.41 -26.69
CA LYS A 14 -0.27 -21.65 -27.67
C LYS A 14 -1.64 -21.78 -27.00
N ASN A 15 -1.69 -22.27 -25.77
CA ASN A 15 -2.91 -22.50 -24.99
C ASN A 15 -3.14 -21.40 -23.97
N GLN A 16 -4.42 -21.15 -23.67
CA GLN A 16 -4.79 -20.26 -22.55
C GLN A 16 -4.48 -20.96 -21.23
N LEU A 17 -4.04 -20.18 -20.22
CA LEU A 17 -3.91 -20.68 -18.85
C LEU A 17 -5.28 -21.15 -18.35
N SER A 18 -5.32 -22.29 -17.64
CA SER A 18 -6.56 -22.72 -16.97
C SER A 18 -6.99 -21.72 -15.92
N GLY A 19 -8.31 -21.69 -15.60
CA GLY A 19 -8.84 -20.81 -14.53
C GLY A 19 -8.12 -21.01 -13.21
N PHE A 20 -7.79 -22.25 -12.86
CA PHE A 20 -7.03 -22.60 -11.66
C PHE A 20 -5.64 -21.92 -11.59
N PHE A 21 -4.90 -21.92 -12.71
CA PHE A 21 -3.61 -21.22 -12.77
C PHE A 21 -3.75 -19.70 -12.67
N GLN A 22 -4.83 -19.15 -13.23
CA GLN A 22 -5.11 -17.72 -13.10
C GLN A 22 -5.44 -17.35 -11.65
N ASP A 23 -6.17 -18.18 -10.94
CA ASP A 23 -6.54 -17.93 -9.55
C ASP A 23 -5.34 -18.02 -8.60
N ILE A 24 -4.44 -19.02 -8.79
CA ILE A 24 -3.21 -19.14 -7.99
C ILE A 24 -2.22 -18.03 -8.31
N GLY A 25 -2.09 -17.64 -9.58
CA GLY A 25 -1.13 -16.61 -10.02
C GLY A 25 -1.58 -15.18 -9.75
N SER A 26 -2.85 -14.94 -9.37
CA SER A 26 -3.36 -13.60 -9.16
C SER A 26 -3.10 -13.10 -7.74
N SER A 27 -2.39 -11.98 -7.63
CA SER A 27 -2.19 -11.25 -6.37
C SER A 27 -3.22 -10.13 -6.13
N LEU A 28 -4.12 -9.89 -7.09
CA LEU A 28 -5.00 -8.72 -7.13
C LEU A 28 -5.82 -8.52 -5.85
N ASP A 29 -6.32 -9.58 -5.24
CA ASP A 29 -7.16 -9.48 -4.03
C ASP A 29 -6.37 -8.90 -2.83
N ILE A 30 -5.04 -9.05 -2.83
CA ILE A 30 -4.12 -8.54 -1.81
C ILE A 30 -3.53 -7.19 -2.23
N ASP A 31 -2.95 -7.11 -3.43
CA ASP A 31 -2.13 -5.99 -3.87
C ASP A 31 -2.94 -4.78 -4.36
N LYS A 32 -4.25 -4.92 -4.61
CA LYS A 32 -5.13 -3.78 -4.94
C LYS A 32 -5.04 -2.62 -3.95
N ARG A 33 -4.62 -2.87 -2.71
CA ARG A 33 -4.39 -1.84 -1.69
C ARG A 33 -3.16 -0.97 -1.94
N LEU A 34 -2.26 -1.39 -2.84
CA LEU A 34 -1.04 -0.65 -3.22
C LEU A 34 -1.28 0.36 -4.35
N TYR A 35 -2.51 0.50 -4.85
CA TYR A 35 -2.82 1.37 -5.99
C TYR A 35 -2.33 2.82 -5.85
N ALA A 36 -2.34 3.35 -4.63
CA ALA A 36 -1.97 4.73 -4.36
C ALA A 36 -0.45 4.94 -4.49
N GLU A 37 0.31 3.98 -4.02
CA GLU A 37 1.77 3.93 -4.09
C GLU A 37 2.23 3.65 -5.52
N ASP A 38 1.62 2.69 -6.22
CA ASP A 38 1.93 2.41 -7.63
C ASP A 38 1.70 3.64 -8.53
N ILE A 39 0.57 4.32 -8.35
CA ILE A 39 0.29 5.54 -9.13
C ILE A 39 1.29 6.65 -8.78
N LEU A 40 1.66 6.81 -7.52
CA LEU A 40 2.65 7.81 -7.11
C LEU A 40 4.03 7.51 -7.72
N ALA A 41 4.52 6.29 -7.53
CA ALA A 41 5.80 5.86 -8.08
C ALA A 41 5.82 5.94 -9.61
N SER A 42 4.73 5.55 -10.27
CA SER A 42 4.55 5.66 -11.71
C SER A 42 4.59 7.10 -12.21
N ILE A 43 3.97 8.06 -11.52
CA ILE A 43 4.05 9.48 -11.86
C ILE A 43 5.49 9.98 -11.79
N ILE A 44 6.22 9.65 -10.72
CA ILE A 44 7.61 10.05 -10.53
C ILE A 44 8.51 9.44 -11.61
N HIS A 45 8.30 8.15 -11.93
CA HIS A 45 9.02 7.47 -13.00
C HIS A 45 8.82 8.17 -14.36
N VAL A 46 7.59 8.50 -14.72
CA VAL A 46 7.26 9.22 -15.96
C VAL A 46 7.87 10.62 -15.98
N GLN A 47 7.90 11.32 -14.86
CA GLN A 47 8.59 12.63 -14.75
C GLN A 47 10.09 12.49 -14.97
N MET A 48 10.71 11.46 -14.43
CA MET A 48 12.12 11.14 -14.64
C MET A 48 12.40 10.85 -16.13
N LEU A 49 11.59 10.00 -16.76
CA LEU A 49 11.73 9.69 -18.20
C LEU A 49 11.66 10.95 -19.08
N SER A 50 10.76 11.87 -18.74
CA SER A 50 10.64 13.16 -19.43
C SER A 50 11.82 14.09 -19.19
N LYS A 51 12.31 14.16 -17.94
CA LYS A 51 13.51 14.95 -17.57
C LYS A 51 14.76 14.47 -18.31
N GLN A 52 14.89 13.15 -18.48
CA GLN A 52 15.99 12.51 -19.22
C GLN A 52 15.77 12.52 -20.75
N LYS A 53 14.70 13.18 -21.24
CA LYS A 53 14.36 13.27 -22.68
C LYS A 53 14.12 11.90 -23.36
N ILE A 54 13.82 10.84 -22.58
CA ILE A 54 13.46 9.51 -23.10
C ILE A 54 12.06 9.55 -23.70
N ILE A 55 11.15 10.31 -23.08
CA ILE A 55 9.82 10.62 -23.60
C ILE A 55 9.62 12.13 -23.67
N THR A 56 8.69 12.56 -24.50
CA THR A 56 8.37 13.99 -24.62
C THR A 56 7.57 14.50 -23.42
N THR A 57 7.67 15.79 -23.13
CA THR A 57 6.85 16.45 -22.09
C THR A 57 5.34 16.29 -22.35
N LYS A 58 4.92 16.28 -23.61
CA LYS A 58 3.51 16.06 -24.00
C LYS A 58 3.04 14.65 -23.60
N GLN A 59 3.85 13.62 -23.89
CA GLN A 59 3.56 12.22 -23.50
C GLN A 59 3.52 12.07 -21.97
N SER A 60 4.51 12.63 -21.27
CA SER A 60 4.54 12.62 -19.80
C SER A 60 3.27 13.23 -19.19
N LYS A 61 2.90 14.44 -19.62
CA LYS A 61 1.68 15.11 -19.14
C LYS A 61 0.43 14.24 -19.37
N LYS A 62 0.30 13.63 -20.54
CA LYS A 62 -0.85 12.78 -20.89
C LYS A 62 -0.94 11.54 -19.98
N ILE A 63 0.18 10.87 -19.75
CA ILE A 63 0.25 9.71 -18.84
C ILE A 63 -0.12 10.12 -17.40
N ILE A 64 0.46 11.22 -16.90
CA ILE A 64 0.20 11.71 -15.54
C ILE A 64 -1.29 12.04 -15.34
N ILE A 65 -1.92 12.69 -16.32
CA ILE A 65 -3.37 13.00 -16.28
C ILE A 65 -4.18 11.69 -16.22
N GLY A 66 -3.82 10.71 -17.05
CA GLY A 66 -4.47 9.39 -17.04
C GLY A 66 -4.35 8.67 -15.69
N LEU A 67 -3.14 8.63 -15.10
CA LEU A 67 -2.89 8.03 -13.78
C LEU A 67 -3.68 8.74 -12.66
N LYS A 68 -3.71 10.08 -12.67
CA LYS A 68 -4.51 10.84 -11.70
C LYS A 68 -6.02 10.58 -11.84
N LYS A 69 -6.50 10.36 -13.07
CA LYS A 69 -7.90 9.99 -13.32
C LYS A 69 -8.19 8.60 -12.75
N ILE A 70 -7.32 7.62 -12.99
CA ILE A 70 -7.45 6.26 -12.42
C ILE A 70 -7.49 6.32 -10.89
N LYS A 71 -6.58 7.08 -10.25
CA LYS A 71 -6.62 7.28 -8.80
C LYS A 71 -7.96 7.80 -8.29
N LYS A 72 -8.55 8.76 -9.00
CA LYS A 72 -9.88 9.29 -8.68
C LYS A 72 -10.99 8.24 -8.86
N GLU A 73 -10.91 7.41 -9.90
CA GLU A 73 -11.85 6.31 -10.14
C GLU A 73 -11.82 5.28 -9.01
N ILE A 74 -10.61 4.90 -8.55
CA ILE A 74 -10.44 3.96 -7.42
C ILE A 74 -10.97 4.57 -6.12
N ASN A 75 -10.60 5.81 -5.81
CA ASN A 75 -11.05 6.50 -4.59
C ASN A 75 -12.57 6.66 -4.51
N LYS A 76 -13.25 6.73 -5.67
CA LYS A 76 -14.71 6.83 -5.76
C LYS A 76 -15.41 5.48 -5.89
N ASN A 77 -14.68 4.37 -5.78
CA ASN A 77 -15.20 3.01 -6.02
C ASN A 77 -15.83 2.82 -7.41
N GLN A 78 -15.35 3.57 -8.41
CA GLN A 78 -15.82 3.52 -9.80
C GLN A 78 -14.90 2.68 -10.70
N PHE A 79 -13.74 2.28 -10.20
CA PHE A 79 -12.77 1.46 -10.91
C PHE A 79 -13.19 -0.01 -10.86
N LYS A 80 -13.28 -0.66 -12.03
CA LYS A 80 -13.60 -2.09 -12.11
C LYS A 80 -12.32 -2.90 -12.19
N PHE A 81 -11.97 -3.53 -11.09
CA PHE A 81 -10.87 -4.50 -11.05
C PHE A 81 -11.23 -5.74 -11.85
N ASN A 82 -10.29 -6.21 -12.66
CA ASN A 82 -10.47 -7.40 -13.47
C ASN A 82 -9.49 -8.49 -13.02
N LYS A 83 -9.99 -9.59 -12.46
CA LYS A 83 -9.18 -10.72 -11.99
C LYS A 83 -8.42 -11.45 -13.10
N LYS A 84 -8.78 -11.24 -14.38
CA LYS A 84 -7.99 -11.75 -15.51
C LYS A 84 -6.64 -11.07 -15.68
N TYR A 85 -6.45 -9.92 -15.03
CA TYR A 85 -5.16 -9.25 -14.92
C TYR A 85 -4.57 -9.64 -13.56
N GLU A 86 -3.44 -10.30 -13.58
CA GLU A 86 -2.88 -10.99 -12.40
C GLU A 86 -2.63 -10.09 -11.19
N ASP A 87 -2.35 -8.78 -11.40
CA ASP A 87 -1.99 -7.83 -10.35
C ASP A 87 -2.66 -6.45 -10.54
N ILE A 88 -2.51 -5.58 -9.53
CA ILE A 88 -2.99 -4.19 -9.56
C ILE A 88 -2.28 -3.38 -10.64
N HIS A 89 -1.00 -3.63 -10.86
CA HIS A 89 -0.18 -2.88 -11.81
C HIS A 89 -0.70 -3.08 -13.23
N LEU A 90 -0.98 -4.32 -13.63
CA LEU A 90 -1.55 -4.63 -14.94
C LEU A 90 -2.97 -4.07 -15.09
N ASN A 91 -3.78 -4.07 -14.02
CA ASN A 91 -5.09 -3.43 -14.00
C ASN A 91 -4.98 -1.93 -14.30
N ILE A 92 -4.05 -1.22 -13.63
CA ILE A 92 -3.79 0.20 -13.86
C ILE A 92 -3.26 0.45 -15.27
N GLU A 93 -2.30 -0.33 -15.75
CA GLU A 93 -1.74 -0.22 -17.11
C GLU A 93 -2.81 -0.41 -18.19
N LYS A 94 -3.68 -1.43 -18.08
CA LYS A 94 -4.78 -1.67 -19.02
C LYS A 94 -5.81 -0.56 -19.00
N ARG A 95 -6.14 -0.04 -17.80
CA ARG A 95 -7.04 1.12 -17.69
C ARG A 95 -6.39 2.37 -18.30
N LEU A 96 -5.12 2.61 -18.05
CA LEU A 96 -4.37 3.72 -18.64
C LEU A 96 -4.39 3.62 -20.18
N PHE A 97 -4.14 2.41 -20.72
CA PHE A 97 -4.21 2.18 -22.17
C PHE A 97 -5.60 2.51 -22.73
N SER A 98 -6.67 2.16 -22.03
CA SER A 98 -8.05 2.48 -22.46
C SER A 98 -8.31 4.00 -22.45
N LEU A 99 -7.62 4.78 -21.62
CA LEU A 99 -7.81 6.23 -21.50
C LEU A 99 -6.98 7.04 -22.50
N ILE A 100 -5.72 6.61 -22.75
CA ILE A 100 -4.77 7.42 -23.51
C ILE A 100 -4.19 6.71 -24.74
N GLY A 101 -4.53 5.43 -24.98
CA GLY A 101 -4.07 4.66 -26.13
C GLY A 101 -2.62 4.21 -26.03
N LYS A 102 -1.93 4.08 -27.17
CA LYS A 102 -0.58 3.50 -27.29
C LYS A 102 0.48 4.17 -26.41
N GLU A 103 0.29 5.44 -26.06
CA GLU A 103 1.22 6.20 -25.21
C GLU A 103 1.31 5.65 -23.79
N ALA A 104 0.32 4.89 -23.32
CA ALA A 104 0.38 4.19 -22.04
C ALA A 104 1.57 3.21 -21.95
N GLY A 105 2.01 2.65 -23.07
CA GLY A 105 3.16 1.75 -23.12
C GLY A 105 4.48 2.37 -22.68
N TYR A 106 4.61 3.69 -22.75
CA TYR A 106 5.80 4.39 -22.27
C TYR A 106 5.98 4.35 -20.75
N LEU A 107 4.91 4.03 -20.00
CA LEU A 107 4.99 3.88 -18.54
C LEU A 107 5.97 2.80 -18.10
N HIS A 108 6.13 1.74 -18.90
CA HIS A 108 6.96 0.58 -18.56
C HIS A 108 8.42 0.67 -19.06
N ILE A 109 8.78 1.75 -19.76
CA ILE A 109 10.15 1.93 -20.27
C ILE A 109 11.15 1.88 -19.12
N ALA A 110 12.20 1.05 -19.27
CA ALA A 110 13.30 0.89 -18.32
C ALA A 110 12.84 0.54 -16.89
N ARG A 111 11.73 -0.18 -16.74
CA ARG A 111 11.16 -0.55 -15.44
C ARG A 111 10.92 -2.05 -15.37
N SER A 112 11.50 -2.70 -14.35
CA SER A 112 11.17 -4.06 -14.01
C SER A 112 9.91 -4.11 -13.15
N ARG A 113 9.06 -5.12 -13.37
CA ARG A 113 7.90 -5.37 -12.49
C ARG A 113 8.36 -5.65 -11.04
N ASN A 114 9.48 -6.34 -10.85
CA ASN A 114 10.02 -6.62 -9.53
C ASN A 114 10.41 -5.34 -8.77
N ASP A 115 11.08 -4.40 -9.44
CA ASP A 115 11.43 -3.11 -8.83
C ASP A 115 10.18 -2.30 -8.49
N GLN A 116 9.16 -2.34 -9.36
CA GLN A 116 7.88 -1.68 -9.16
C GLN A 116 7.19 -2.20 -7.90
N VAL A 117 6.96 -3.50 -7.81
CA VAL A 117 6.26 -4.15 -6.69
C VAL A 117 6.95 -3.87 -5.36
N VAL A 118 8.28 -4.03 -5.31
CA VAL A 118 9.06 -3.81 -4.08
C VAL A 118 9.05 -2.35 -3.67
N THR A 119 9.13 -1.42 -4.62
CA THR A 119 9.07 0.03 -4.33
C THR A 119 7.71 0.40 -3.75
N ASP A 120 6.62 -0.06 -4.36
CA ASP A 120 5.27 0.24 -3.92
C ASP A 120 4.99 -0.34 -2.53
N PHE A 121 5.45 -1.56 -2.28
CA PHE A 121 5.33 -2.20 -0.97
C PHE A 121 6.12 -1.44 0.11
N LYS A 122 7.35 -1.01 -0.17
CA LYS A 122 8.14 -0.18 0.76
C LYS A 122 7.48 1.16 1.06
N LEU A 123 6.90 1.80 0.05
CA LEU A 123 6.15 3.05 0.24
C LEU A 123 4.92 2.83 1.11
N TRP A 124 4.19 1.75 0.87
CA TRP A 124 3.02 1.37 1.66
C TRP A 124 3.40 1.10 3.13
N ILE A 125 4.47 0.33 3.39
CA ILE A 125 4.98 0.08 4.75
C ILE A 125 5.32 1.42 5.43
N LYS A 126 6.06 2.30 4.74
CA LYS A 126 6.44 3.61 5.28
C LYS A 126 5.22 4.45 5.68
N ASN A 127 4.18 4.45 4.86
CA ASN A 127 2.95 5.19 5.15
C ASN A 127 2.15 4.55 6.29
N SER A 128 2.07 3.21 6.31
CA SER A 128 1.40 2.45 7.36
C SER A 128 2.07 2.63 8.72
N ASN A 129 3.41 2.59 8.77
CA ASN A 129 4.17 2.81 10.00
C ASN A 129 3.92 4.20 10.57
N LYS A 130 3.89 5.24 9.73
CA LYS A 130 3.55 6.60 10.19
C LYS A 130 2.16 6.66 10.83
N LEU A 131 1.18 5.99 10.24
CA LEU A 131 -0.18 5.93 10.77
C LEU A 131 -0.23 5.20 12.12
N ILE A 132 0.47 4.05 12.22
CA ILE A 132 0.56 3.26 13.45
C ILE A 132 1.21 4.09 14.56
N ILE A 133 2.37 4.71 14.31
CA ILE A 133 3.09 5.56 15.27
C ILE A 133 2.19 6.71 15.76
N ASN A 134 1.46 7.37 14.85
CA ASN A 134 0.55 8.43 15.24
C ASN A 134 -0.59 7.93 16.16
N ASN A 135 -1.12 6.74 15.90
CA ASN A 135 -2.16 6.15 16.74
C ASN A 135 -1.61 5.70 18.10
N ILE A 136 -0.41 5.12 18.15
CA ILE A 136 0.29 4.78 19.41
C ILE A 136 0.49 6.05 20.25
N ASN A 137 0.96 7.15 19.64
CA ASN A 137 1.15 8.41 20.35
C ASN A 137 -0.16 8.96 20.96
N LYS A 138 -1.29 8.79 20.27
CA LYS A 138 -2.60 9.16 20.82
C LYS A 138 -2.97 8.32 22.05
N ILE A 139 -2.76 7.00 21.96
CA ILE A 139 -3.02 6.09 23.10
C ILE A 139 -2.12 6.45 24.27
N ILE A 140 -0.82 6.65 24.05
CA ILE A 140 0.13 7.07 25.10
C ILE A 140 -0.37 8.34 25.80
N LYS A 141 -0.77 9.36 25.03
CA LYS A 141 -1.28 10.61 25.58
C LYS A 141 -2.48 10.40 26.49
N GLU A 142 -3.44 9.58 26.07
CA GLU A 142 -4.64 9.28 26.87
C GLU A 142 -4.28 8.49 28.14
N LEU A 143 -3.35 7.53 28.05
CA LEU A 143 -2.89 6.76 29.22
C LEU A 143 -2.19 7.67 30.25
N VAL A 144 -1.29 8.57 29.79
CA VAL A 144 -0.60 9.53 30.65
C VAL A 144 -1.60 10.47 31.31
N THR A 145 -2.51 11.07 30.54
CA THR A 145 -3.56 11.95 31.08
C THR A 145 -4.41 11.25 32.14
N LYS A 146 -4.71 9.97 31.93
CA LYS A 146 -5.46 9.16 32.89
C LYS A 146 -4.63 8.82 34.13
N ALA A 147 -3.34 8.55 33.96
CA ALA A 147 -2.40 8.29 35.04
C ALA A 147 -2.25 9.51 35.96
N GLU A 148 -2.11 10.72 35.41
CA GLU A 148 -2.03 11.98 36.17
C GLU A 148 -3.23 12.18 37.09
N LYS A 149 -4.42 11.81 36.67
CA LYS A 149 -5.66 11.91 37.44
C LYS A 149 -5.82 10.83 38.52
N ASN A 150 -4.97 9.80 38.51
CA ASN A 150 -5.10 8.61 39.36
C ASN A 150 -3.81 8.27 40.12
N THR A 151 -2.98 9.24 40.42
CA THR A 151 -1.68 9.05 41.10
C THR A 151 -1.86 8.47 42.51
N SER A 152 -2.93 8.82 43.20
CA SER A 152 -3.28 8.33 44.55
C SER A 152 -4.27 7.17 44.56
N THR A 153 -4.78 6.73 43.41
CA THR A 153 -5.69 5.59 43.31
C THR A 153 -4.94 4.30 43.55
N VAL A 154 -5.21 3.65 44.68
CA VAL A 154 -4.54 2.43 45.09
C VAL A 154 -5.26 1.20 44.51
N MET A 155 -4.48 0.21 44.05
CA MET A 155 -4.99 -1.07 43.57
C MET A 155 -4.03 -2.22 43.94
N PRO A 156 -4.52 -3.48 44.01
CA PRO A 156 -3.64 -4.61 44.23
C PRO A 156 -2.79 -4.91 43.00
N GLY A 157 -1.50 -5.14 43.18
CA GLY A 157 -0.66 -5.82 42.21
C GLY A 157 -0.80 -7.33 42.34
N PHE A 158 -0.57 -8.07 41.25
CA PHE A 158 -0.72 -9.51 41.21
C PHE A 158 0.56 -10.20 40.74
N THR A 159 0.89 -11.35 41.36
CA THR A 159 1.85 -12.30 40.87
C THR A 159 1.24 -13.68 40.91
N HIS A 160 1.41 -14.46 39.87
CA HIS A 160 0.82 -15.82 39.78
C HIS A 160 -0.70 -15.85 40.11
N LEU A 161 -1.44 -14.86 39.69
CA LEU A 161 -2.87 -14.67 39.95
C LEU A 161 -3.25 -14.48 41.45
N LYS A 162 -2.27 -14.20 42.29
CA LYS A 162 -2.45 -13.91 43.71
C LYS A 162 -2.10 -12.47 44.03
N ASN A 163 -2.78 -11.89 45.01
CA ASN A 163 -2.44 -10.53 45.48
C ASN A 163 -1.01 -10.49 45.96
N ALA A 164 -0.28 -9.49 45.49
CA ALA A 164 1.10 -9.18 45.88
C ALA A 164 1.15 -7.82 46.58
N GLN A 165 2.08 -6.96 46.14
CA GLN A 165 2.19 -5.61 46.71
C GLN A 165 1.10 -4.67 46.21
N THR A 166 0.84 -3.63 46.97
CA THR A 166 -0.01 -2.51 46.58
C THR A 166 0.69 -1.64 45.55
N ILE A 167 -0.02 -1.24 44.50
CA ILE A 167 0.46 -0.34 43.45
C ILE A 167 -0.56 0.79 43.25
N SER A 168 -0.17 1.88 42.59
CA SER A 168 -1.13 2.87 42.10
C SER A 168 -1.62 2.51 40.70
N PHE A 169 -2.86 2.93 40.39
CA PHE A 169 -3.39 2.77 39.04
C PHE A 169 -2.55 3.55 38.01
N ALA A 170 -2.02 4.71 38.40
CA ALA A 170 -1.08 5.45 37.58
C ALA A 170 0.18 4.64 37.22
N HIS A 171 0.78 3.93 38.18
CA HIS A 171 1.93 3.07 37.93
C HIS A 171 1.62 1.98 36.90
N TYR A 172 0.48 1.32 37.01
CA TYR A 172 0.02 0.33 36.04
C TYR A 172 -0.12 0.92 34.62
N LEU A 173 -0.76 2.09 34.49
CA LEU A 173 -0.93 2.77 33.21
C LEU A 173 0.41 3.18 32.57
N LEU A 174 1.36 3.67 33.40
CA LEU A 174 2.69 4.04 32.89
C LEU A 174 3.52 2.82 32.45
N ALA A 175 3.34 1.67 33.08
CA ALA A 175 3.95 0.43 32.59
C ALA A 175 3.45 0.09 31.15
N CYS A 176 2.17 0.30 30.88
CA CYS A 176 1.63 0.15 29.51
C CYS A 176 2.24 1.18 28.54
N VAL A 177 2.43 2.43 29.00
CA VAL A 177 3.09 3.48 28.18
C VAL A 177 4.52 3.05 27.78
N GLU A 178 5.28 2.50 28.72
CA GLU A 178 6.65 2.01 28.44
C GLU A 178 6.67 0.86 27.42
N MET A 179 5.69 -0.04 27.47
CA MET A 179 5.55 -1.08 26.44
C MET A 179 5.29 -0.49 25.06
N LEU A 180 4.37 0.46 24.96
CA LEU A 180 4.02 1.14 23.70
C LEU A 180 5.18 1.99 23.15
N ASN A 181 5.98 2.61 24.02
CA ASN A 181 7.18 3.34 23.60
C ASN A 181 8.20 2.41 22.93
N ARG A 182 8.48 1.23 23.53
CA ARG A 182 9.36 0.24 22.90
C ARG A 182 8.84 -0.28 21.57
N ASP A 183 7.53 -0.49 21.44
CA ASP A 183 6.92 -0.92 20.17
C ASP A 183 7.02 0.17 19.09
N LYS A 184 6.95 1.42 19.48
CA LYS A 184 7.15 2.56 18.58
C LYS A 184 8.58 2.68 18.04
N GLU A 185 9.58 2.30 18.84
CA GLU A 185 11.01 2.33 18.46
C GLU A 185 11.40 1.21 17.48
N ARG A 186 10.70 0.08 17.49
CA ARG A 186 10.90 -1.05 16.56
C ARG A 186 10.37 -0.75 15.16
#